data_e5a281dbcd6525edc92a2739dd8699df
#
_entry.id   e5a281dbcd6525edc92a2739dd8699df
#
_cell.length_a   1.000
_cell.length_b   1.000
_cell.length_c   1.000
_cell.angle_alpha   90.00
_cell.angle_beta   90.00
_cell.angle_gamma   90.00
#
_symmetry.space_group_name_H-M   'P 1'
#
loop_
_entity.id
_entity.type
_entity.pdbx_description
1 polymer ?
#
loop_
_entity_poly.entity_id
_entity_poly.type
_entity_poly.pdbx_seq_one_letter_code
_entity_poly.pdbx_strand_id
1 'polypeptide(L)'
;TCERMLLGLHKKTNPNLILGHKGIRTSRPDSPYMTSDSQRTSGMNEPTDTYVWGAVADNGLNPCEVLLWNIFPFHPYKEGILFSNRTPTTQELTIGLTYTKELLALCPASVRIGAIGRKSAETLSSAGITATAMRHPANGGGSRFQREFTQWVSACP
;
A
#
# COMPACT_ATOMS: atom_id res chain seq x y z
N THR A 1 -0.83 19.26 -3.21
CA THR A 1 0.19 18.45 -2.49
C THR A 1 -0.37 17.07 -2.15
N CYS A 2 -1.58 17.01 -1.62
CA CYS A 2 -2.28 15.78 -1.30
C CYS A 2 -2.60 14.94 -2.54
N GLU A 3 -3.08 15.56 -3.62
CA GLU A 3 -3.34 14.87 -4.88
C GLU A 3 -2.10 14.22 -5.50
N ARG A 4 -0.94 14.88 -5.43
CA ARG A 4 0.32 14.30 -5.93
C ARG A 4 0.76 13.08 -5.14
N MET A 5 0.57 13.10 -3.83
CA MET A 5 0.88 11.99 -2.97
C MET A 5 -0.05 10.81 -3.24
N LEU A 6 -1.34 11.07 -3.38
CA LEU A 6 -2.34 10.07 -3.74
C LEU A 6 -2.10 9.48 -5.14
N LEU A 7 -1.79 10.28 -6.15
CA LEU A 7 -1.45 9.80 -7.49
C LEU A 7 -0.21 8.90 -7.50
N GLY A 8 0.77 9.16 -6.65
CA GLY A 8 1.94 8.31 -6.47
C GLY A 8 1.64 6.97 -5.80
N LEU A 9 0.69 6.94 -4.88
CA LEU A 9 0.29 5.78 -4.10
C LEU A 9 -0.71 4.87 -4.83
N HIS A 10 -1.49 5.42 -5.75
CA HIS A 10 -2.62 4.75 -6.41
C HIS A 10 -2.30 4.09 -7.74
N LYS A 11 -1.11 3.67 -7.98
CA LYS A 11 -0.71 3.16 -9.30
C LYS A 11 -1.63 2.07 -9.87
N LYS A 12 -2.49 1.45 -9.08
CA LYS A 12 -3.30 0.31 -9.49
C LYS A 12 -4.75 0.34 -9.00
N THR A 13 -5.14 1.33 -8.24
CA THR A 13 -6.47 1.39 -7.64
C THR A 13 -7.40 2.26 -8.45
N ASN A 14 -8.67 1.90 -8.53
CA ASN A 14 -9.67 2.74 -9.16
C ASN A 14 -9.87 4.03 -8.33
N PRO A 15 -9.44 5.19 -8.83
CA PRO A 15 -9.52 6.44 -8.07
C PRO A 15 -10.95 6.86 -7.77
N ASN A 16 -11.93 6.42 -8.56
CA ASN A 16 -13.35 6.71 -8.31
C ASN A 16 -13.86 6.05 -7.04
N LEU A 17 -13.26 4.91 -6.65
CA LEU A 17 -13.63 4.20 -5.43
C LEU A 17 -13.17 4.95 -4.18
N ILE A 18 -12.02 5.62 -4.25
CA ILE A 18 -11.34 6.17 -3.08
C ILE A 18 -11.62 7.65 -2.89
N LEU A 19 -11.58 8.42 -3.95
CA LEU A 19 -11.63 9.88 -3.87
C LEU A 19 -12.91 10.47 -4.44
N GLY A 20 -13.76 9.65 -5.05
CA GLY A 20 -14.91 10.14 -5.82
C GLY A 20 -14.51 10.97 -7.05
N HIS A 21 -13.25 11.05 -7.40
CA HIS A 21 -12.72 11.80 -8.54
C HIS A 21 -12.73 10.96 -9.80
N LYS A 22 -13.67 11.24 -10.68
CA LYS A 22 -13.73 10.60 -12.00
C LYS A 22 -12.56 11.08 -12.88
N GLY A 23 -11.92 10.17 -13.58
CA GLY A 23 -10.90 10.47 -14.59
C GLY A 23 -9.45 10.57 -14.09
N ILE A 24 -9.18 10.37 -12.79
CA ILE A 24 -7.80 10.26 -12.29
C ILE A 24 -7.24 8.90 -12.72
N ARG A 25 -6.10 8.93 -13.41
CA ARG A 25 -5.41 7.71 -13.80
C ARG A 25 -4.41 7.28 -12.74
N THR A 26 -4.41 6.00 -12.45
CA THR A 26 -3.50 5.35 -11.49
C THR A 26 -2.32 4.67 -12.17
N SER A 27 -2.33 4.54 -13.50
CA SER A 27 -1.29 3.91 -14.29
C SER A 27 -1.12 4.61 -15.65
N ARG A 28 0.06 4.47 -16.26
CA ARG A 28 0.34 5.10 -17.56
C ARG A 28 -0.51 4.48 -18.66
N PRO A 29 -1.07 5.30 -19.58
CA PRO A 29 -1.90 4.82 -20.69
C PRO A 29 -1.20 3.84 -21.63
N ASP A 30 0.10 4.02 -21.77
CA ASP A 30 1.00 3.27 -22.64
C ASP A 30 1.64 2.05 -21.96
N SER A 31 1.21 1.71 -20.76
CA SER A 31 1.73 0.54 -20.06
C SER A 31 1.47 -0.74 -20.86
N PRO A 32 2.49 -1.56 -21.12
CA PRO A 32 2.34 -2.83 -21.86
C PRO A 32 1.47 -3.85 -21.13
N TYR A 33 1.15 -3.60 -19.87
CA TYR A 33 0.27 -4.48 -19.07
C TYR A 33 -1.20 -4.17 -19.22
N MET A 34 -1.55 -3.06 -19.88
CA MET A 34 -2.94 -2.72 -20.14
C MET A 34 -3.42 -3.44 -21.38
N THR A 35 -4.24 -4.45 -21.18
CA THR A 35 -4.74 -5.33 -22.24
C THR A 35 -6.10 -4.90 -22.80
N SER A 36 -6.76 -3.91 -22.17
CA SER A 36 -8.07 -3.43 -22.59
C SER A 36 -8.18 -1.91 -22.60
N ASP A 37 -9.08 -1.36 -23.41
CA ASP A 37 -9.36 0.07 -23.46
C ASP A 37 -9.92 0.60 -22.15
N SER A 38 -10.68 -0.21 -21.43
CA SER A 38 -11.16 0.12 -20.09
C SER A 38 -9.98 0.35 -19.12
N GLN A 39 -8.98 -0.53 -19.12
CA GLN A 39 -7.78 -0.35 -18.30
C GLN A 39 -6.97 0.87 -18.75
N ARG A 40 -6.90 1.16 -20.04
CA ARG A 40 -6.22 2.34 -20.58
C ARG A 40 -6.89 3.62 -20.11
N THR A 41 -8.21 3.61 -19.98
CA THR A 41 -8.99 4.77 -19.58
C THR A 41 -9.02 4.97 -18.08
N SER A 42 -9.32 3.93 -17.30
CA SER A 42 -9.54 4.00 -15.85
C SER A 42 -8.36 3.55 -14.97
N GLY A 43 -7.31 2.97 -15.59
CA GLY A 43 -6.20 2.39 -14.86
C GLY A 43 -6.42 0.92 -14.50
N MET A 44 -5.40 0.30 -13.94
CA MET A 44 -5.46 -1.09 -13.49
C MET A 44 -6.05 -1.14 -12.08
N ASN A 45 -6.94 -2.10 -11.86
CA ASN A 45 -7.44 -2.40 -10.53
C ASN A 45 -6.50 -3.41 -9.84
N GLU A 46 -5.97 -3.03 -8.68
CA GLU A 46 -5.18 -3.90 -7.82
C GLU A 46 -6.02 -4.29 -6.60
N PRO A 47 -6.30 -5.59 -6.40
CA PRO A 47 -7.21 -6.03 -5.34
C PRO A 47 -6.77 -5.63 -3.92
N THR A 48 -5.48 -5.66 -3.62
CA THR A 48 -4.97 -5.28 -2.31
C THR A 48 -5.22 -3.80 -2.02
N ASP A 49 -4.90 -2.94 -2.99
CA ASP A 49 -5.12 -1.49 -2.86
C ASP A 49 -6.62 -1.17 -2.71
N THR A 50 -7.47 -1.91 -3.40
CA THR A 50 -8.94 -1.77 -3.26
C THR A 50 -9.38 -2.03 -1.82
N TYR A 51 -8.87 -3.10 -1.18
CA TYR A 51 -9.18 -3.38 0.23
C TYR A 51 -8.62 -2.32 1.18
N VAL A 52 -7.38 -1.86 0.96
CA VAL A 52 -6.72 -0.91 1.85
C VAL A 52 -7.40 0.45 1.77
N TRP A 53 -7.62 0.98 0.58
CA TRP A 53 -8.29 2.27 0.41
C TRP A 53 -9.78 2.21 0.75
N GLY A 54 -10.44 1.09 0.49
CA GLY A 54 -11.79 0.84 0.98
C GLY A 54 -11.84 0.95 2.51
N ALA A 55 -10.92 0.32 3.23
CA ALA A 55 -10.86 0.41 4.68
C ALA A 55 -10.57 1.83 5.19
N VAL A 56 -9.73 2.60 4.49
CA VAL A 56 -9.50 4.03 4.79
C VAL A 56 -10.81 4.82 4.67
N ALA A 57 -11.54 4.65 3.57
CA ALA A 57 -12.80 5.34 3.31
C ALA A 57 -13.90 4.91 4.29
N ASP A 58 -14.07 3.61 4.51
CA ASP A 58 -15.09 3.04 5.40
C ASP A 58 -14.93 3.48 6.86
N ASN A 59 -13.70 3.79 7.27
CA ASN A 59 -13.39 4.30 8.61
C ASN A 59 -13.32 5.83 8.68
N GLY A 60 -13.70 6.54 7.62
CA GLY A 60 -13.74 8.01 7.58
C GLY A 60 -12.40 8.70 7.73
N LEU A 61 -11.29 8.00 7.45
CA LEU A 61 -9.98 8.61 7.51
C LEU A 61 -9.75 9.55 6.33
N ASN A 62 -9.09 10.67 6.60
CA ASN A 62 -8.65 11.58 5.55
C ASN A 62 -7.51 10.92 4.74
N PRO A 63 -7.69 10.66 3.44
CA PRO A 63 -6.65 10.03 2.63
C PRO A 63 -5.34 10.81 2.59
N CYS A 64 -5.38 12.12 2.84
CA CYS A 64 -4.20 12.99 2.90
C CYS A 64 -3.34 12.77 4.15
N GLU A 65 -3.87 12.08 5.14
CA GLU A 65 -3.20 11.73 6.40
C GLU A 65 -2.75 10.27 6.42
N VAL A 66 -2.98 9.54 5.32
CA VAL A 66 -2.62 8.12 5.19
C VAL A 66 -1.51 7.97 4.15
N LEU A 67 -0.41 7.35 4.55
CA LEU A 67 0.69 7.00 3.67
C LEU A 67 0.77 5.48 3.51
N LEU A 68 0.70 4.99 2.28
CA LEU A 68 1.01 3.59 1.96
C LEU A 68 2.47 3.46 1.54
N TRP A 69 3.14 2.49 2.14
CA TRP A 69 4.55 2.22 1.89
C TRP A 69 4.83 0.73 1.74
N ASN A 70 5.66 0.35 0.80
CA ASN A 70 6.15 -1.02 0.70
C ASN A 70 7.39 -1.19 1.54
N ILE A 71 7.45 -2.21 2.39
CA ILE A 71 8.62 -2.51 3.23
C ILE A 71 9.91 -2.72 2.41
N PHE A 72 9.76 -3.08 1.14
CA PHE A 72 10.80 -3.00 0.11
C PHE A 72 10.26 -2.14 -1.04
N PRO A 73 10.70 -0.86 -1.18
CA PRO A 73 10.08 0.10 -2.10
C PRO A 73 10.49 -0.07 -3.56
N PHE A 74 11.17 -1.15 -3.88
CA PHE A 74 11.57 -1.51 -5.24
C PHE A 74 10.78 -2.71 -5.74
N HIS A 75 10.96 -3.06 -7.03
CA HIS A 75 10.27 -4.20 -7.63
C HIS A 75 11.15 -5.47 -7.57
N PRO A 76 10.83 -6.44 -6.68
CA PRO A 76 11.54 -7.70 -6.64
C PRO A 76 11.07 -8.62 -7.77
N TYR A 77 11.94 -8.93 -8.71
CA TYR A 77 11.63 -9.79 -9.86
C TYR A 77 12.54 -11.02 -9.90
N LYS A 78 12.13 -12.03 -10.66
CA LYS A 78 12.96 -13.21 -10.94
C LYS A 78 13.98 -12.87 -12.00
N GLU A 79 15.20 -13.35 -11.84
CA GLU A 79 16.28 -13.14 -12.81
C GLU A 79 15.84 -13.51 -14.22
N GLY A 80 16.14 -12.65 -15.19
CA GLY A 80 15.73 -12.78 -16.59
C GLY A 80 14.26 -12.52 -16.90
N ILE A 81 13.39 -12.32 -15.90
CA ILE A 81 11.96 -12.08 -16.09
C ILE A 81 11.55 -10.77 -15.38
N LEU A 82 11.90 -9.65 -15.97
CA LEU A 82 11.73 -8.30 -15.40
C LEU A 82 10.31 -8.01 -14.87
N PHE A 83 9.31 -8.62 -15.46
CA PHE A 83 7.89 -8.39 -15.13
C PHE A 83 7.30 -9.42 -14.17
N SER A 84 8.11 -10.36 -13.69
CA SER A 84 7.68 -11.26 -12.63
C SER A 84 7.62 -10.54 -11.29
N ASN A 85 6.93 -11.12 -10.33
CA ASN A 85 6.93 -10.68 -8.95
C ASN A 85 7.37 -11.84 -8.05
N ARG A 86 8.11 -11.54 -7.02
CA ARG A 86 8.52 -12.49 -5.98
C ARG A 86 8.55 -11.83 -4.60
N THR A 87 8.62 -12.62 -3.58
CA THR A 87 8.86 -12.11 -2.22
C THR A 87 10.28 -11.53 -2.12
N PRO A 88 10.47 -10.36 -1.52
CA PRO A 88 11.79 -9.82 -1.22
C PRO A 88 12.63 -10.77 -0.36
N THR A 89 13.92 -10.85 -0.63
CA THR A 89 14.90 -11.56 0.20
C THR A 89 15.15 -10.80 1.50
N THR A 90 15.79 -11.45 2.47
CA THR A 90 16.18 -10.81 3.74
C THR A 90 17.08 -9.60 3.51
N GLN A 91 18.04 -9.70 2.58
CA GLN A 91 18.93 -8.59 2.24
C GLN A 91 18.16 -7.41 1.64
N GLU A 92 17.21 -7.66 0.73
CA GLU A 92 16.35 -6.62 0.17
C GLU A 92 15.48 -5.96 1.24
N LEU A 93 14.94 -6.74 2.19
CA LEU A 93 14.19 -6.19 3.31
C LEU A 93 15.07 -5.31 4.21
N THR A 94 16.32 -5.67 4.42
CA THR A 94 17.28 -4.83 5.17
C THR A 94 17.51 -3.50 4.45
N ILE A 95 17.69 -3.51 3.14
CA ILE A 95 17.81 -2.30 2.32
C ILE A 95 16.52 -1.48 2.41
N GLY A 96 15.36 -2.11 2.24
CA GLY A 96 14.06 -1.45 2.32
C GLY A 96 13.82 -0.77 3.67
N LEU A 97 14.32 -1.40 4.74
CA LEU A 97 14.21 -0.86 6.09
C LEU A 97 14.98 0.46 6.27
N THR A 98 16.11 0.65 5.58
CA THR A 98 16.83 1.94 5.58
C THR A 98 15.92 3.07 5.08
N TYR A 99 15.29 2.88 3.93
CA TYR A 99 14.33 3.85 3.38
C TYR A 99 13.10 4.03 4.25
N THR A 100 12.63 2.96 4.88
CA THR A 100 11.51 3.04 5.83
C THR A 100 11.86 3.91 7.03
N LYS A 101 13.06 3.80 7.58
CA LYS A 101 13.52 4.66 8.69
C LYS A 101 13.65 6.11 8.27
N GLU A 102 14.20 6.38 7.08
CA GLU A 102 14.27 7.74 6.52
C GLU A 102 12.87 8.35 6.36
N LEU A 103 11.91 7.57 5.82
CA LEU A 103 10.52 8.01 5.71
C LEU A 103 9.90 8.32 7.06
N LEU A 104 10.09 7.46 8.06
CA LEU A 104 9.56 7.65 9.41
C LEU A 104 10.15 8.88 10.08
N ALA A 105 11.40 9.24 9.79
CA ALA A 105 12.02 10.46 10.29
C ALA A 105 11.36 11.75 9.76
N LEU A 106 10.63 11.66 8.65
CA LEU A 106 9.84 12.77 8.08
C LEU A 106 8.41 12.82 8.62
N CYS A 107 7.98 11.78 9.32
CA CYS A 107 6.63 11.70 9.88
C CYS A 107 6.58 12.35 11.27
N PRO A 108 5.39 12.82 11.71
CA PRO A 108 5.18 13.25 13.08
C PRO A 108 5.52 12.13 14.08
N ALA A 109 5.99 12.50 15.29
CA ALA A 109 6.26 11.53 16.34
C ALA A 109 5.02 10.71 16.76
N SER A 110 3.84 11.24 16.52
CA SER A 110 2.55 10.59 16.76
C SER A 110 2.09 9.64 15.65
N VAL A 111 2.92 9.43 14.60
CA VAL A 111 2.53 8.53 13.49
C VAL A 111 2.26 7.13 14.00
N ARG A 112 1.14 6.57 13.58
CA ARG A 112 0.78 5.18 13.86
C ARG A 112 1.11 4.31 12.66
N ILE A 113 1.66 3.13 12.91
CA ILE A 113 2.11 2.23 11.85
C ILE A 113 1.26 0.96 11.86
N GLY A 114 0.61 0.69 10.73
CA GLY A 114 -0.08 -0.57 10.44
C GLY A 114 0.79 -1.45 9.54
N ALA A 115 1.19 -2.60 10.01
CA ALA A 115 2.00 -3.58 9.25
C ALA A 115 1.10 -4.58 8.52
N ILE A 116 0.86 -4.37 7.24
CA ILE A 116 -0.01 -5.22 6.42
C ILE A 116 0.76 -6.45 5.94
N GLY A 117 0.43 -7.59 6.51
CA GLY A 117 1.04 -8.89 6.21
C GLY A 117 2.25 -9.23 7.06
N ARG A 118 2.54 -10.53 7.09
CA ARG A 118 3.56 -11.12 7.97
C ARG A 118 4.96 -10.54 7.74
N LYS A 119 5.39 -10.40 6.49
CA LYS A 119 6.73 -9.89 6.17
C LYS A 119 6.96 -8.47 6.68
N SER A 120 5.99 -7.58 6.50
CA SER A 120 6.07 -6.21 7.02
C SER A 120 6.15 -6.22 8.55
N ALA A 121 5.29 -7.00 9.22
CA ALA A 121 5.26 -7.09 10.67
C ALA A 121 6.58 -7.63 11.26
N GLU A 122 7.10 -8.72 10.71
CA GLU A 122 8.38 -9.32 11.13
C GLU A 122 9.56 -8.36 10.93
N THR A 123 9.61 -7.69 9.77
CA THR A 123 10.71 -6.77 9.44
C THR A 123 10.71 -5.55 10.36
N LEU A 124 9.56 -4.93 10.59
CA LEU A 124 9.45 -3.78 11.50
C LEU A 124 9.75 -4.17 12.95
N SER A 125 9.22 -5.30 13.41
CA SER A 125 9.46 -5.81 14.77
C SER A 125 10.93 -6.11 15.02
N SER A 126 11.63 -6.75 14.07
CA SER A 126 13.07 -7.05 14.20
C SER A 126 13.94 -5.79 14.21
N ALA A 127 13.43 -4.68 13.69
CA ALA A 127 14.09 -3.37 13.72
C ALA A 127 13.71 -2.51 14.95
N GLY A 128 12.92 -3.03 15.88
CA GLY A 128 12.43 -2.30 17.05
C GLY A 128 11.39 -1.22 16.72
N ILE A 129 10.77 -1.28 15.53
CA ILE A 129 9.73 -0.33 15.12
C ILE A 129 8.38 -0.88 15.55
N THR A 130 7.69 -0.16 16.43
CA THR A 130 6.35 -0.51 16.90
C THR A 130 5.33 -0.35 15.78
N ALA A 131 4.64 -1.44 15.45
CA ALA A 131 3.58 -1.45 14.43
C ALA A 131 2.48 -2.44 14.80
N THR A 132 1.24 -2.14 14.43
CA THR A 132 0.14 -3.09 14.59
C THR A 132 0.10 -4.03 13.40
N ALA A 133 0.30 -5.33 13.64
CA ALA A 133 0.23 -6.34 12.60
C ALA A 133 -1.21 -6.57 12.13
N MET A 134 -1.40 -6.62 10.81
CA MET A 134 -2.69 -6.89 10.18
C MET A 134 -2.55 -7.97 9.12
N ARG A 135 -3.60 -8.76 8.91
CA ARG A 135 -3.65 -9.77 7.85
C ARG A 135 -3.56 -9.10 6.47
N HIS A 136 -2.70 -9.63 5.59
CA HIS A 136 -2.67 -9.16 4.20
C HIS A 136 -3.99 -9.50 3.48
N PRO A 137 -4.58 -8.59 2.69
CA PRO A 137 -5.86 -8.81 2.00
C PRO A 137 -5.85 -9.97 1.00
N ALA A 138 -4.70 -10.26 0.40
CA ALA A 138 -4.58 -11.36 -0.57
C ALA A 138 -4.94 -12.74 0.01
N ASN A 139 -5.23 -13.68 -0.88
CA ASN A 139 -5.53 -15.08 -0.55
C ASN A 139 -6.67 -15.20 0.48
N GLY A 140 -7.79 -14.52 0.23
CA GLY A 140 -8.99 -14.56 1.08
C GLY A 140 -8.86 -13.79 2.40
N GLY A 141 -7.79 -12.99 2.56
CA GLY A 141 -7.56 -12.23 3.80
C GLY A 141 -8.36 -10.93 3.92
N GLY A 142 -9.11 -10.51 2.88
CA GLY A 142 -9.73 -9.18 2.81
C GLY A 142 -10.64 -8.84 3.98
N SER A 143 -11.64 -9.70 4.30
CA SER A 143 -12.58 -9.44 5.41
C SER A 143 -11.89 -9.41 6.77
N ARG A 144 -10.85 -10.22 6.96
CA ARG A 144 -10.07 -10.19 8.20
C ARG A 144 -9.25 -8.90 8.29
N PHE A 145 -8.61 -8.50 7.21
CA PHE A 145 -7.89 -7.23 7.13
C PHE A 145 -8.80 -6.05 7.49
N GLN A 146 -9.99 -5.96 6.89
CA GLN A 146 -10.94 -4.87 7.16
C GLN A 146 -11.31 -4.78 8.64
N ARG A 147 -11.60 -5.92 9.30
CA ARG A 147 -11.90 -5.93 10.74
C ARG A 147 -10.70 -5.46 11.58
N GLU A 148 -9.50 -5.99 11.31
CA GLU A 148 -8.27 -5.63 12.03
C GLU A 148 -7.93 -4.15 11.81
N PHE A 149 -8.13 -3.62 10.60
CA PHE A 149 -7.94 -2.21 10.30
C PHE A 149 -8.91 -1.32 11.07
N THR A 150 -10.20 -1.66 11.08
CA THR A 150 -11.23 -0.92 11.85
C THR A 150 -10.91 -0.92 13.34
N GLN A 151 -10.51 -2.05 13.90
CA GLN A 151 -10.09 -2.15 15.31
C GLN A 151 -8.86 -1.26 15.59
N TRP A 152 -7.89 -1.26 14.70
CA TRP A 152 -6.71 -0.42 14.82
C TRP A 152 -7.04 1.08 14.77
N VAL A 153 -7.94 1.50 13.89
CA VAL A 153 -8.41 2.89 13.83
C VAL A 153 -9.16 3.26 15.10
N SER A 154 -10.11 2.42 15.54
CA SER A 154 -10.95 2.66 16.72
C SER A 154 -10.17 2.66 18.04
N ALA A 155 -9.00 2.04 18.10
CA ALA A 155 -8.11 2.07 19.25
C ALA A 155 -7.32 3.41 19.37
N CYS A 156 -7.68 4.42 18.57
CA CYS A 156 -7.15 5.77 18.69
C CYS A 156 -7.90 6.51 19.84
N PRO A 157 -7.20 7.03 20.83
CA PRO A 157 -7.82 7.84 21.87
C PRO A 157 -8.34 9.17 21.31
#